data_739ebec9becf53f00883956c2a8d35cc
#
_entry.id   739ebec9becf53f00883956c2a8d35cc
#
_cell.length_a   1.000
_cell.length_b   1.000
_cell.length_c   1.000
_cell.angle_alpha   90.00
_cell.angle_beta   90.00
_cell.angle_gamma   90.00
#
_symmetry.space_group_name_H-M   'P 1'
#
loop_
_entity.id
_entity.type
_entity.pdbx_description
1 polymer ?
#
loop_
_entity_poly.entity_id
_entity_poly.type
_entity_poly.pdbx_seq_one_letter_code
_entity_poly.pdbx_strand_id
1 'polypeptide(L)'
;RQIGNGGLLGGIHFGMATDHSKLYVPISDRWVNRDYDEFAKPGLYAIDFESGTILWSFMLDNICEDRKPLYGEGNCFTGFSAPVSITNDVLFAGSLDGRFSAHSTKNGNMLWEFDTLRPFKTSNKQPAVGGSIDAAGPVISDNWVYINSGYAQHGQMAGNVILAFSIE
;
A
#
# COMPACT_ATOMS: atom_id res chain seq x y z
N ARG A 1 7.60 8.92 18.12
CA ARG A 1 6.19 8.47 18.17
C ARG A 1 6.10 7.00 17.84
N GLN A 2 5.41 6.19 18.64
CA GLN A 2 5.10 4.81 18.30
C GLN A 2 3.90 4.79 17.33
N ILE A 3 4.06 4.08 16.20
CA ILE A 3 3.02 3.72 15.24
C ILE A 3 3.31 2.31 14.77
N GLY A 4 2.28 1.48 14.74
CA GLY A 4 2.43 0.06 14.43
C GLY A 4 3.07 -0.73 15.56
N ASN A 5 2.92 -2.05 15.50
CA ASN A 5 3.45 -2.96 16.50
C ASN A 5 4.87 -3.46 16.19
N GLY A 6 5.29 -3.32 14.94
CA GLY A 6 6.55 -3.87 14.46
C GLY A 6 6.52 -5.41 14.31
N GLY A 7 7.58 -5.98 13.80
CA GLY A 7 7.73 -7.42 13.57
C GLY A 7 8.48 -7.70 12.29
N LEU A 8 8.60 -8.98 11.90
CA LEU A 8 9.35 -9.38 10.72
C LEU A 8 8.82 -8.73 9.43
N LEU A 9 7.51 -8.58 9.32
CA LEU A 9 6.82 -7.91 8.21
C LEU A 9 5.80 -6.91 8.74
N GLY A 10 6.07 -6.30 9.88
CA GLY A 10 5.18 -5.37 10.55
C GLY A 10 5.81 -3.99 10.75
N GLY A 11 4.99 -3.03 11.12
CA GLY A 11 5.40 -1.64 11.30
C GLY A 11 5.73 -0.95 9.98
N ILE A 12 6.69 -0.05 10.01
CA ILE A 12 7.23 0.67 8.84
C ILE A 12 8.24 -0.24 8.18
N HIS A 13 7.93 -0.76 6.99
CA HIS A 13 8.76 -1.81 6.41
C HIS A 13 9.75 -1.26 5.37
N PHE A 14 9.29 -0.78 4.22
CA PHE A 14 10.19 -0.45 3.11
C PHE A 14 10.46 1.04 2.90
N GLY A 15 9.67 1.93 3.47
CA GLY A 15 9.95 3.35 3.37
C GLY A 15 8.74 4.27 3.51
N MET A 16 9.03 5.55 3.56
CA MET A 16 8.11 6.65 3.82
C MET A 16 8.31 7.75 2.79
N ALA A 17 7.37 8.70 2.71
CA ALA A 17 7.51 9.92 1.91
C ALA A 17 7.30 11.17 2.77
N THR A 18 7.76 12.32 2.29
CA THR A 18 7.60 13.61 2.99
C THR A 18 7.38 14.76 2.00
N ASP A 19 6.61 15.77 2.42
CA ASP A 19 6.37 17.02 1.69
C ASP A 19 6.98 18.25 2.40
N HIS A 20 8.03 18.04 3.20
CA HIS A 20 8.70 19.03 4.04
C HIS A 20 7.94 19.48 5.29
N SER A 21 6.67 19.17 5.44
CA SER A 21 5.86 19.48 6.62
C SER A 21 5.29 18.23 7.29
N LYS A 22 5.04 17.19 6.52
CA LYS A 22 4.45 15.93 6.96
C LYS A 22 5.29 14.75 6.53
N LEU A 23 5.27 13.73 7.35
CA LEU A 23 5.79 12.41 7.07
C LEU A 23 4.63 11.47 6.79
N TYR A 24 4.63 10.82 5.64
CA TYR A 24 3.61 9.85 5.25
C TYR A 24 4.13 8.43 5.49
N VAL A 25 3.48 7.73 6.40
CA VAL A 25 3.96 6.46 6.95
C VAL A 25 2.99 5.33 6.62
N PRO A 26 3.42 4.35 5.81
CA PRO A 26 2.66 3.13 5.59
C PRO A 26 2.94 2.12 6.72
N ILE A 27 1.88 1.45 7.21
CA ILE A 27 1.96 0.41 8.24
C ILE A 27 1.28 -0.86 7.74
N SER A 28 2.00 -1.99 7.80
CA SER A 28 1.46 -3.29 7.40
C SER A 28 1.05 -4.15 8.59
N ASP A 29 1.84 -4.18 9.65
CA ASP A 29 1.68 -4.99 10.86
C ASP A 29 1.24 -6.45 10.61
N ARG A 30 1.76 -7.03 9.53
CA ARG A 30 1.50 -8.42 9.16
C ARG A 30 2.01 -9.38 10.24
N TRP A 31 1.24 -10.43 10.55
CA TRP A 31 1.54 -11.48 11.52
C TRP A 31 1.73 -11.01 12.97
N VAL A 32 1.22 -9.86 13.29
CA VAL A 32 1.16 -9.45 14.67
C VAL A 32 -0.15 -9.96 15.26
N ASN A 33 -0.10 -11.10 15.93
CA ASN A 33 -1.22 -11.70 16.64
C ASN A 33 -1.45 -10.94 17.96
N ARG A 34 -1.77 -9.66 17.88
CA ARG A 34 -2.00 -8.76 19.02
C ARG A 34 -3.27 -7.96 18.77
N ASP A 35 -3.97 -7.67 19.84
CA ASP A 35 -4.99 -6.62 19.82
C ASP A 35 -4.30 -5.30 19.50
N TYR A 36 -4.70 -4.67 18.40
CA TYR A 36 -4.20 -3.34 18.06
C TYR A 36 -4.81 -2.33 19.03
N ASP A 37 -3.97 -1.54 19.68
CA ASP A 37 -4.44 -0.28 20.21
C ASP A 37 -4.82 0.66 19.06
N GLU A 38 -5.51 1.75 19.33
CA GLU A 38 -6.00 2.67 18.30
C GLU A 38 -4.86 3.33 17.49
N PHE A 39 -3.62 3.28 17.97
CA PHE A 39 -2.44 3.90 17.35
C PHE A 39 -1.56 2.93 16.57
N ALA A 40 -1.84 1.65 16.61
CA ALA A 40 -1.00 0.60 16.03
C ALA A 40 -1.67 -0.16 14.87
N LYS A 41 -2.73 0.39 14.28
CA LYS A 41 -3.49 -0.28 13.21
C LYS A 41 -2.76 -0.21 11.87
N PRO A 42 -2.81 -1.28 11.06
CA PRO A 42 -2.34 -1.22 9.67
C PRO A 42 -3.06 -0.13 8.89
N GLY A 43 -2.32 0.72 8.20
CA GLY A 43 -2.90 1.86 7.49
C GLY A 43 -1.88 2.85 6.96
N LEU A 44 -2.36 3.99 6.51
CA LEU A 44 -1.57 5.17 6.15
C LEU A 44 -1.72 6.24 7.22
N TYR A 45 -0.62 6.88 7.58
CA TYR A 45 -0.59 7.95 8.56
C TYR A 45 0.13 9.17 8.00
N ALA A 46 -0.39 10.36 8.25
CA ALA A 46 0.37 11.59 8.11
C ALA A 46 0.73 12.12 9.49
N ILE A 47 1.99 12.42 9.68
CA ILE A 47 2.56 12.88 10.93
C ILE A 47 3.17 14.23 10.69
N ASP A 48 2.86 15.18 11.55
CA ASP A 48 3.53 16.47 11.57
C ASP A 48 5.03 16.27 11.87
N PHE A 49 5.86 16.83 11.02
CA PHE A 49 7.30 16.59 11.07
C PHE A 49 7.96 17.14 12.34
N GLU A 50 7.50 18.27 12.86
CA GLU A 50 8.10 18.93 14.01
C GLU A 50 7.58 18.36 15.35
N SER A 51 6.28 18.18 15.48
CA SER A 51 5.65 17.77 16.72
C SER A 51 5.50 16.25 16.88
N GLY A 52 5.58 15.49 15.79
CA GLY A 52 5.26 14.06 15.76
C GLY A 52 3.77 13.75 15.97
N THR A 53 2.89 14.74 15.84
CA THR A 53 1.45 14.56 15.99
C THR A 53 0.87 13.88 14.76
N ILE A 54 -0.01 12.88 14.94
CA ILE A 54 -0.77 12.28 13.84
C ILE A 54 -1.83 13.29 13.40
N LEU A 55 -1.74 13.74 12.16
CA LEU A 55 -2.66 14.70 11.54
C LEU A 55 -3.89 14.02 10.96
N TRP A 56 -3.69 12.86 10.34
CA TRP A 56 -4.75 12.00 9.84
C TRP A 56 -4.26 10.56 9.72
N SER A 57 -5.19 9.64 9.66
CA SER A 57 -4.94 8.22 9.36
C SER A 57 -6.02 7.68 8.43
N PHE A 58 -5.65 6.70 7.61
CA PHE A 58 -6.54 5.95 6.74
C PHE A 58 -6.32 4.46 6.95
N MET A 59 -7.40 3.72 7.22
CA MET A 59 -7.39 2.27 7.41
C MET A 59 -8.10 1.60 6.25
N LEU A 60 -7.51 0.51 5.75
CA LEU A 60 -8.17 -0.34 4.76
C LEU A 60 -9.19 -1.25 5.43
N ASP A 61 -10.35 -1.39 4.79
CA ASP A 61 -11.27 -2.48 5.10
C ASP A 61 -10.62 -3.83 4.75
N ASN A 62 -10.83 -4.82 5.61
CA ASN A 62 -10.31 -6.16 5.35
C ASN A 62 -11.20 -6.89 4.33
N ILE A 63 -10.68 -7.05 3.12
CA ILE A 63 -11.34 -7.76 2.01
C ILE A 63 -10.73 -9.13 1.74
N CYS A 64 -9.87 -9.64 2.62
CA CYS A 64 -9.15 -10.89 2.39
C CYS A 64 -10.05 -12.12 2.34
N GLU A 65 -11.23 -12.09 2.97
CA GLU A 65 -12.22 -13.17 2.81
C GLU A 65 -12.66 -13.31 1.34
N ASP A 66 -12.87 -12.19 0.64
CA ASP A 66 -13.28 -12.18 -0.77
C ASP A 66 -12.14 -12.62 -1.70
N ARG A 67 -10.89 -12.60 -1.23
CA ARG A 67 -9.70 -13.03 -1.97
C ARG A 67 -9.42 -14.53 -1.87
N LYS A 68 -9.95 -15.23 -0.85
CA LYS A 68 -9.73 -16.66 -0.61
C LYS A 68 -10.01 -17.55 -1.82
N PRO A 69 -11.10 -17.35 -2.60
CA PRO A 69 -11.36 -18.17 -3.78
C PRO A 69 -10.29 -18.08 -4.87
N LEU A 70 -9.53 -16.99 -4.90
CA LEU A 70 -8.52 -16.73 -5.93
C LEU A 70 -7.12 -17.19 -5.50
N TYR A 71 -6.79 -17.07 -4.21
CA TYR A 71 -5.40 -17.24 -3.71
C TYR A 71 -5.28 -18.17 -2.52
N GLY A 72 -6.37 -18.75 -2.06
CA GLY A 72 -6.37 -19.62 -0.89
C GLY A 72 -6.26 -18.86 0.45
N GLU A 73 -6.25 -19.58 1.53
CA GLU A 73 -6.13 -19.02 2.88
C GLU A 73 -4.68 -18.59 3.16
N GLY A 74 -4.54 -17.48 3.89
CA GLY A 74 -3.26 -17.05 4.45
C GLY A 74 -2.32 -16.29 3.51
N ASN A 75 -2.73 -16.01 2.26
CA ASN A 75 -1.91 -15.29 1.29
C ASN A 75 -2.30 -13.81 1.12
N CYS A 76 -3.47 -13.42 1.58
CA CYS A 76 -3.93 -12.04 1.60
C CYS A 76 -3.75 -11.41 2.98
N PHE A 77 -3.30 -10.19 3.01
CA PHE A 77 -3.11 -9.39 4.22
C PHE A 77 -3.57 -7.97 3.98
N THR A 78 -4.22 -7.38 4.97
CA THR A 78 -4.61 -5.97 4.92
C THR A 78 -3.47 -5.12 5.46
N GLY A 79 -3.12 -4.05 4.76
CA GLY A 79 -2.11 -3.09 5.20
C GLY A 79 -1.14 -2.66 4.11
N PHE A 80 -0.33 -1.68 4.41
CA PHE A 80 0.62 -1.05 3.48
C PHE A 80 2.04 -1.37 3.90
N SER A 81 2.70 -2.27 3.17
CA SER A 81 4.10 -2.64 3.40
C SER A 81 5.04 -1.91 2.42
N ALA A 82 4.60 -1.73 1.18
CA ALA A 82 5.38 -1.01 0.17
C ALA A 82 5.63 0.45 0.57
N PRO A 83 6.77 1.04 0.14
CA PRO A 83 6.95 2.48 0.25
C PRO A 83 5.83 3.24 -0.43
N VAL A 84 5.55 4.42 0.05
CA VAL A 84 4.61 5.36 -0.55
C VAL A 84 5.34 6.44 -1.35
N SER A 85 4.66 7.02 -2.34
CA SER A 85 5.20 8.14 -3.12
C SER A 85 4.21 9.28 -3.18
N ILE A 86 4.73 10.51 -3.20
CA ILE A 86 3.89 11.71 -3.27
C ILE A 86 4.24 12.57 -4.50
N THR A 87 3.25 13.23 -5.03
CA THR A 87 3.41 14.35 -5.97
C THR A 87 2.31 15.36 -5.73
N ASN A 88 2.64 16.63 -5.67
CA ASN A 88 1.70 17.69 -5.32
C ASN A 88 0.89 17.32 -4.05
N ASP A 89 -0.42 17.29 -4.16
CA ASP A 89 -1.34 16.98 -3.05
C ASP A 89 -1.82 15.53 -3.02
N VAL A 90 -1.14 14.61 -3.72
CA VAL A 90 -1.55 13.22 -3.87
C VAL A 90 -0.47 12.27 -3.34
N LEU A 91 -0.89 11.34 -2.47
CA LEU A 91 -0.13 10.22 -1.94
C LEU A 91 -0.57 8.95 -2.66
N PHE A 92 0.37 8.22 -3.25
CA PHE A 92 0.13 6.91 -3.87
C PHE A 92 0.64 5.79 -2.96
N ALA A 93 -0.20 4.76 -2.77
CA ALA A 93 0.09 3.63 -1.90
C ALA A 93 -0.41 2.31 -2.49
N GLY A 94 0.41 1.28 -2.39
CA GLY A 94 0.04 -0.09 -2.72
C GLY A 94 -0.12 -0.93 -1.47
N SER A 95 -1.14 -1.79 -1.43
CA SER A 95 -1.46 -2.63 -0.28
C SER A 95 -1.17 -4.12 -0.51
N LEU A 96 -1.02 -4.85 0.58
CA LEU A 96 -0.77 -6.29 0.56
C LEU A 96 -1.95 -7.10 0.02
N ASP A 97 -3.16 -6.55 0.04
CA ASP A 97 -4.37 -7.17 -0.53
C ASP A 97 -4.56 -6.90 -2.04
N GLY A 98 -3.57 -6.24 -2.67
CA GLY A 98 -3.54 -6.00 -4.11
C GLY A 98 -4.22 -4.73 -4.58
N ARG A 99 -4.68 -3.85 -3.69
CA ARG A 99 -5.24 -2.54 -4.07
C ARG A 99 -4.12 -1.51 -4.22
N PHE A 100 -4.21 -0.72 -5.29
CA PHE A 100 -3.39 0.46 -5.52
C PHE A 100 -4.26 1.71 -5.42
N SER A 101 -3.89 2.66 -4.58
CA SER A 101 -4.75 3.78 -4.24
C SER A 101 -4.02 5.12 -4.25
N ALA A 102 -4.80 6.19 -4.48
CA ALA A 102 -4.37 7.57 -4.38
C ALA A 102 -5.16 8.28 -3.27
N HIS A 103 -4.47 9.03 -2.43
CA HIS A 103 -5.03 9.71 -1.28
C HIS A 103 -4.65 11.19 -1.27
N SER A 104 -5.54 12.03 -0.74
CA SER A 104 -5.23 13.43 -0.49
C SER A 104 -4.19 13.56 0.63
N THR A 105 -3.09 14.25 0.36
CA THR A 105 -2.08 14.56 1.40
C THR A 105 -2.61 15.48 2.49
N LYS A 106 -3.70 16.19 2.23
CA LYS A 106 -4.32 17.13 3.16
C LYS A 106 -5.08 16.45 4.30
N ASN A 107 -5.81 15.36 4.00
CA ASN A 107 -6.75 14.76 4.96
C ASN A 107 -6.84 13.23 4.89
N GLY A 108 -6.04 12.57 4.03
CA GLY A 108 -6.03 11.12 3.86
C GLY A 108 -7.20 10.53 3.09
N ASN A 109 -8.16 11.35 2.64
CA ASN A 109 -9.30 10.84 1.88
C ASN A 109 -8.84 10.12 0.62
N MET A 110 -9.37 8.93 0.37
CA MET A 110 -9.13 8.19 -0.84
C MET A 110 -9.75 8.92 -2.03
N LEU A 111 -8.93 9.24 -3.03
CA LEU A 111 -9.31 9.94 -4.26
C LEU A 111 -9.60 8.96 -5.40
N TRP A 112 -8.88 7.84 -5.39
CA TRP A 112 -8.96 6.83 -6.43
C TRP A 112 -8.41 5.50 -5.90
N GLU A 113 -8.93 4.39 -6.44
CA GLU A 113 -8.47 3.04 -6.15
C GLU A 113 -8.54 2.16 -7.39
N PHE A 114 -7.58 1.25 -7.51
CA PHE A 114 -7.53 0.26 -8.56
C PHE A 114 -7.20 -1.11 -7.98
N ASP A 115 -8.07 -2.08 -8.21
CA ASP A 115 -7.81 -3.48 -7.84
C ASP A 115 -6.90 -4.14 -8.88
N THR A 116 -5.67 -4.44 -8.46
CA THR A 116 -4.70 -5.08 -9.34
C THR A 116 -4.87 -6.60 -9.42
N LEU A 117 -5.70 -7.19 -8.56
CA LEU A 117 -5.89 -8.63 -8.44
C LEU A 117 -6.81 -9.19 -9.55
N ARG A 118 -6.32 -9.11 -10.78
CA ARG A 118 -7.05 -9.56 -11.97
C ARG A 118 -6.09 -9.90 -13.11
N PRO A 119 -6.56 -10.64 -14.14
CA PRO A 119 -5.77 -10.88 -15.35
C PRO A 119 -5.62 -9.61 -16.19
N PHE A 120 -4.47 -9.49 -16.84
CA PHE A 120 -4.12 -8.38 -17.73
C PHE A 120 -3.72 -8.88 -19.11
N LYS A 121 -4.12 -8.12 -20.13
CA LYS A 121 -3.55 -8.20 -21.48
C LYS A 121 -2.39 -7.21 -21.55
N THR A 122 -1.17 -7.71 -21.60
CA THR A 122 0.02 -6.87 -21.56
C THR A 122 0.42 -6.37 -22.96
N SER A 123 1.21 -5.30 -23.01
CA SER A 123 1.75 -4.73 -24.25
C SER A 123 2.66 -5.72 -24.99
N ASN A 124 3.37 -6.60 -24.28
CA ASN A 124 4.20 -7.67 -24.85
C ASN A 124 3.41 -8.94 -25.18
N LYS A 125 2.07 -8.91 -25.10
CA LYS A 125 1.14 -10.00 -25.44
C LYS A 125 1.29 -11.27 -24.59
N GLN A 126 2.02 -11.20 -23.46
CA GLN A 126 2.09 -12.30 -22.51
C GLN A 126 0.97 -12.18 -21.49
N PRO A 127 0.39 -13.30 -21.02
CA PRO A 127 -0.58 -13.26 -19.93
C PRO A 127 0.10 -12.79 -18.65
N ALA A 128 -0.57 -11.91 -17.91
CA ALA A 128 -0.12 -11.46 -16.61
C ALA A 128 -1.29 -11.37 -15.63
N VAL A 129 -0.98 -11.45 -14.36
CA VAL A 129 -1.92 -11.29 -13.25
C VAL A 129 -1.27 -10.42 -12.17
N GLY A 130 -2.07 -9.59 -11.55
CA GLY A 130 -1.63 -8.85 -10.37
C GLY A 130 -1.75 -9.68 -9.09
N GLY A 131 -1.19 -9.16 -8.03
CA GLY A 131 -1.17 -9.77 -6.69
C GLY A 131 -0.89 -8.73 -5.63
N SER A 132 -0.23 -9.09 -4.56
CA SER A 132 0.15 -8.16 -3.48
C SER A 132 1.14 -7.10 -3.96
N ILE A 133 1.02 -5.90 -3.39
CA ILE A 133 1.99 -4.81 -3.59
C ILE A 133 2.77 -4.67 -2.28
N ASP A 134 4.02 -5.12 -2.26
CA ASP A 134 4.80 -5.25 -1.02
C ASP A 134 6.14 -4.51 -1.05
N ALA A 135 7.01 -4.76 -2.02
CA ALA A 135 8.41 -4.37 -1.91
C ALA A 135 8.75 -3.03 -2.56
N ALA A 136 8.34 -2.79 -3.80
CA ALA A 136 8.65 -1.55 -4.48
C ALA A 136 7.46 -0.59 -4.42
N GLY A 137 7.73 0.65 -4.05
CA GLY A 137 6.74 1.70 -4.05
C GLY A 137 6.40 2.21 -5.45
N PRO A 138 5.37 3.05 -5.57
CA PRO A 138 5.03 3.71 -6.82
C PRO A 138 6.17 4.60 -7.32
N VAL A 139 6.47 4.53 -8.61
CA VAL A 139 7.41 5.43 -9.28
C VAL A 139 6.61 6.46 -10.06
N ILE A 140 6.91 7.74 -9.85
CA ILE A 140 6.24 8.86 -10.51
C ILE A 140 7.22 9.50 -11.48
N SER A 141 6.81 9.66 -12.72
CA SER A 141 7.57 10.37 -13.75
C SER A 141 6.61 11.11 -14.67
N ASP A 142 6.77 12.42 -14.74
CA ASP A 142 5.87 13.33 -15.47
C ASP A 142 4.39 13.07 -15.11
N ASN A 143 3.57 12.71 -16.08
CA ASN A 143 2.14 12.42 -15.90
C ASN A 143 1.85 10.93 -15.67
N TRP A 144 2.87 10.12 -15.37
CA TRP A 144 2.73 8.68 -15.20
C TRP A 144 3.05 8.24 -13.79
N VAL A 145 2.31 7.24 -13.33
CA VAL A 145 2.60 6.49 -12.11
C VAL A 145 2.74 5.01 -12.47
N TYR A 146 3.84 4.41 -12.05
CA TYR A 146 4.15 3.00 -12.28
C TYR A 146 4.14 2.23 -10.97
N ILE A 147 3.60 1.01 -11.01
CA ILE A 147 3.62 0.12 -9.86
C ILE A 147 3.77 -1.33 -10.32
N ASN A 148 4.57 -2.12 -9.61
CA ASN A 148 4.59 -3.56 -9.76
C ASN A 148 3.53 -4.20 -8.86
N SER A 149 2.91 -5.27 -9.32
CA SER A 149 1.94 -6.04 -8.54
C SER A 149 2.23 -7.52 -8.64
N GLY A 150 2.33 -8.19 -7.48
CA GLY A 150 2.55 -9.62 -7.38
C GLY A 150 3.85 -10.06 -6.71
N TYR A 151 4.51 -9.22 -5.93
CA TYR A 151 5.66 -9.64 -5.12
C TYR A 151 5.20 -10.52 -3.95
N ALA A 152 5.68 -11.76 -3.91
CA ALA A 152 5.15 -12.79 -3.02
C ALA A 152 6.23 -13.61 -2.28
N GLN A 153 7.38 -13.01 -1.99
CA GLN A 153 8.52 -13.73 -1.37
C GLN A 153 8.18 -14.34 0.00
N HIS A 154 7.25 -13.76 0.74
CA HIS A 154 6.87 -14.18 2.07
C HIS A 154 5.42 -14.72 2.15
N GLY A 155 4.95 -15.36 1.07
CA GLY A 155 3.61 -15.97 1.02
C GLY A 155 2.47 -14.97 0.78
N GLN A 156 2.76 -13.82 0.19
CA GLN A 156 1.73 -12.91 -0.33
C GLN A 156 1.13 -13.46 -1.63
N MET A 157 0.12 -12.78 -2.16
CA MET A 157 -0.49 -13.14 -3.44
C MET A 157 0.47 -12.85 -4.59
N ALA A 158 0.85 -13.92 -5.31
CA ALA A 158 1.79 -13.83 -6.43
C ALA A 158 1.16 -13.20 -7.68
N GLY A 159 1.97 -12.49 -8.45
CA GLY A 159 1.65 -11.91 -9.74
C GLY A 159 2.91 -11.55 -10.51
N ASN A 160 2.75 -10.97 -11.69
CA ASN A 160 3.88 -10.71 -12.60
C ASN A 160 3.67 -9.48 -13.50
N VAL A 161 2.99 -8.46 -13.01
CA VAL A 161 2.63 -7.30 -13.83
C VAL A 161 3.27 -6.01 -13.32
N ILE A 162 3.71 -5.17 -14.26
CA ILE A 162 3.96 -3.75 -14.04
C ILE A 162 2.82 -2.98 -14.69
N LEU A 163 2.17 -2.12 -13.91
CA LEU A 163 1.09 -1.27 -14.33
C LEU A 163 1.57 0.18 -14.48
N ALA A 164 1.05 0.86 -15.48
CA ALA A 164 1.29 2.27 -15.73
C ALA A 164 -0.07 2.99 -15.80
N PHE A 165 -0.19 4.06 -15.06
CA PHE A 165 -1.38 4.92 -15.02
C PHE A 165 -0.99 6.33 -15.44
N SER A 166 -1.80 6.97 -16.29
CA SER A 166 -1.61 8.38 -16.68
C SER A 166 -2.83 9.22 -16.32
N ILE A 167 -2.60 10.48 -16.06
CA ILE A 167 -3.64 11.50 -16.04
C ILE A 167 -3.75 12.01 -17.48
N GLU A 168 -4.91 11.82 -18.08
CA GLU A 168 -5.23 12.38 -19.40
C GLU A 168 -5.60 13.87 -19.29
#